data_ae946c953c71064773bcfacfc97bf1ed
#
_entry.id   ae946c953c71064773bcfacfc97bf1ed
#
_cell.length_a   1.000
_cell.length_b   1.000
_cell.length_c   1.000
_cell.angle_alpha   90.00
_cell.angle_beta   90.00
_cell.angle_gamma   90.00
#
_symmetry.space_group_name_H-M   'P 1'
#
loop_
_entity.id
_entity.type
_entity.pdbx_description
1 polymer ?
#
loop_
_entity_poly.entity_id
_entity_poly.type
_entity_poly.pdbx_seq_one_letter_code
_entity_poly.pdbx_strand_id
1 'polypeptide(L)'
;MAYTMWRGVVGLIKPTRRPGSLEELIRLLPPGIGIVPLLLNVKQGSYEEFSSAIPFYEKYVAELAEQGMDLIHPGGTPPFMLLGYKGEAKLIKSWEKKYKTPIFTAGQNHVAGLRALGIKKFIGASYSAVQNKIVIDYMTEAGFTVVSMEPIDVPFDQAGQISPDACYAHIKKLFRNSKGADGIYIQGGAWRTEGIVEALEQDLQVPVLHANIAQAWEIQKRLQVNQPRDGFGRLLKEMPEMI
;
A
#
# COMPACT_ATOMS: atom_id res chain seq x y z
N MET A 1 -1.80 27.33 -3.94
CA MET A 1 -1.89 27.62 -2.47
C MET A 1 -0.56 27.21 -1.86
N ALA A 2 0.06 28.03 -1.02
CA ALA A 2 1.34 27.67 -0.39
C ALA A 2 1.04 26.98 0.95
N TYR A 3 1.45 25.76 1.10
CA TYR A 3 1.34 24.99 2.34
C TYR A 3 2.57 25.22 3.23
N THR A 4 2.37 25.19 4.54
CA THR A 4 3.45 25.38 5.52
C THR A 4 4.31 24.12 5.72
N MET A 5 3.98 23.01 5.07
CA MET A 5 4.76 21.75 5.13
C MET A 5 5.97 21.85 4.23
N TRP A 6 7.13 21.98 4.84
CA TRP A 6 8.39 22.36 4.19
C TRP A 6 9.10 21.23 3.41
N ARG A 7 8.64 19.97 3.56
CA ARG A 7 9.16 18.81 2.81
C ARG A 7 8.25 18.38 1.65
N GLY A 8 7.02 18.89 1.62
CA GLY A 8 6.05 18.60 0.58
C GLY A 8 4.68 18.21 1.13
N VAL A 9 3.67 18.27 0.28
CA VAL A 9 2.29 17.96 0.60
C VAL A 9 1.76 16.86 -0.32
N VAL A 10 1.23 15.81 0.27
CA VAL A 10 0.67 14.65 -0.43
C VAL A 10 -0.85 14.68 -0.40
N GLY A 11 -1.48 14.70 -1.56
CA GLY A 11 -2.91 14.43 -1.69
C GLY A 11 -3.17 12.93 -1.58
N LEU A 12 -3.88 12.51 -0.55
CA LEU A 12 -4.23 11.11 -0.31
C LEU A 12 -5.70 10.85 -0.61
N ILE A 13 -6.01 9.99 -1.56
CA ILE A 13 -7.38 9.53 -1.79
C ILE A 13 -7.56 8.19 -1.11
N LYS A 14 -8.34 8.17 -0.04
CA LYS A 14 -8.60 6.97 0.76
C LYS A 14 -9.93 6.32 0.31
N PRO A 15 -9.97 5.01 -0.01
CA PRO A 15 -11.18 4.37 -0.52
C PRO A 15 -12.33 4.32 0.49
N THR A 16 -12.03 4.30 1.77
CA THR A 16 -13.02 4.15 2.84
C THR A 16 -12.92 5.26 3.87
N ARG A 17 -14.02 5.45 4.62
CA ARG A 17 -14.06 6.39 5.75
C ARG A 17 -13.63 5.75 7.09
N ARG A 18 -13.13 4.51 7.06
CA ARG A 18 -12.67 3.81 8.27
C ARG A 18 -11.43 4.50 8.87
N PRO A 19 -11.35 4.61 10.21
CA PRO A 19 -10.17 5.14 10.88
C PRO A 19 -8.98 4.16 10.80
N GLY A 20 -7.81 4.59 11.21
CA GLY A 20 -6.62 3.78 11.44
C GLY A 20 -5.52 3.96 10.40
N SER A 21 -5.78 3.68 9.12
CA SER A 21 -4.73 3.72 8.09
C SER A 21 -4.12 5.10 7.82
N LEU A 22 -4.90 6.17 7.99
CA LEU A 22 -4.39 7.54 7.84
C LEU A 22 -3.50 7.91 9.04
N GLU A 23 -3.95 7.59 10.23
CA GLU A 23 -3.24 7.84 11.47
C GLU A 23 -1.92 7.06 11.52
N GLU A 24 -1.93 5.80 11.06
CA GLU A 24 -0.72 4.98 10.91
C GLU A 24 0.25 5.62 9.91
N LEU A 25 -0.23 6.02 8.73
CA LEU A 25 0.62 6.69 7.74
C LEU A 25 1.27 7.96 8.30
N ILE A 26 0.50 8.81 9.00
CA ILE A 26 1.03 10.04 9.59
C ILE A 26 2.13 9.73 10.62
N ARG A 27 2.00 8.66 11.40
CA ARG A 27 3.05 8.25 12.34
C ARG A 27 4.30 7.69 11.66
N LEU A 28 4.14 7.05 10.51
CA LEU A 28 5.26 6.49 9.73
C LEU A 28 6.05 7.57 8.99
N LEU A 29 5.43 8.68 8.65
CA LEU A 29 6.07 9.77 7.93
C LEU A 29 6.93 10.65 8.86
N PRO A 30 8.07 11.14 8.37
CA PRO A 30 8.87 12.10 9.11
C PRO A 30 8.18 13.48 9.17
N PRO A 31 8.53 14.33 10.16
CA PRO A 31 8.01 15.69 10.26
C PRO A 31 8.24 16.52 8.99
N GLY A 32 7.31 17.40 8.68
CA GLY A 32 7.40 18.32 7.54
C GLY A 32 6.72 17.83 6.26
N ILE A 33 6.22 16.60 6.22
CA ILE A 33 5.36 16.10 5.14
C ILE A 33 3.89 16.29 5.56
N GLY A 34 3.13 17.01 4.75
CA GLY A 34 1.70 17.23 4.95
C GLY A 34 0.85 16.20 4.19
N ILE A 35 -0.30 15.85 4.76
CA ILE A 35 -1.30 15.00 4.10
C ILE A 35 -2.62 15.74 3.97
N VAL A 36 -3.15 15.81 2.75
CA VAL A 36 -4.51 16.30 2.47
C VAL A 36 -5.36 15.11 2.06
N PRO A 37 -6.23 14.59 2.94
CA PRO A 37 -7.02 13.40 2.63
C PRO A 37 -8.35 13.75 1.97
N LEU A 38 -8.68 13.04 0.86
CA LEU A 38 -10.04 12.94 0.33
C LEU A 38 -10.54 11.50 0.50
N LEU A 39 -11.80 11.36 0.89
CA LEU A 39 -12.36 10.08 1.28
C LEU A 39 -13.47 9.66 0.32
N LEU A 40 -13.30 8.53 -0.35
CA LEU A 40 -14.40 7.83 -1.00
C LEU A 40 -15.27 7.13 0.06
N ASN A 41 -16.30 6.43 -0.37
CA ASN A 41 -17.22 5.75 0.54
C ASN A 41 -17.48 4.31 0.08
N VAL A 42 -16.41 3.57 -0.21
CA VAL A 42 -16.51 2.12 -0.43
C VAL A 42 -16.93 1.46 0.88
N LYS A 43 -18.04 0.73 0.86
CA LYS A 43 -18.66 0.16 2.06
C LYS A 43 -18.45 -1.34 2.18
N GLN A 44 -18.69 -2.08 1.11
CA GLN A 44 -18.71 -3.54 1.10
C GLN A 44 -17.41 -4.14 0.53
N GLY A 45 -16.67 -3.37 -0.27
CA GLY A 45 -15.48 -3.86 -0.97
C GLY A 45 -15.82 -4.91 -2.03
N SER A 46 -17.01 -4.80 -2.64
CA SER A 46 -17.42 -5.69 -3.71
C SER A 46 -16.72 -5.39 -5.03
N TYR A 47 -16.77 -6.33 -5.96
CA TYR A 47 -16.23 -6.16 -7.30
C TYR A 47 -16.85 -4.95 -8.02
N GLU A 48 -18.17 -4.78 -7.88
CA GLU A 48 -18.94 -3.70 -8.50
C GLU A 48 -18.53 -2.33 -7.94
N GLU A 49 -18.34 -2.22 -6.61
CA GLU A 49 -17.84 -1.00 -5.99
C GLU A 49 -16.45 -0.64 -6.49
N PHE A 50 -15.55 -1.61 -6.60
CA PHE A 50 -14.18 -1.37 -7.06
C PHE A 50 -14.11 -1.05 -8.55
N SER A 51 -14.81 -1.78 -9.40
CA SER A 51 -14.80 -1.56 -10.85
C SER A 51 -15.41 -0.22 -11.27
N SER A 52 -16.35 0.30 -10.50
CA SER A 52 -16.98 1.61 -10.72
C SER A 52 -16.24 2.79 -10.06
N ALA A 53 -15.17 2.55 -9.31
CA ALA A 53 -14.53 3.58 -8.51
C ALA A 53 -13.61 4.54 -9.29
N ILE A 54 -13.02 4.09 -10.41
CA ILE A 54 -12.00 4.84 -11.16
C ILE A 54 -12.41 6.29 -11.53
N PRO A 55 -13.64 6.56 -12.04
CA PRO A 55 -14.05 7.93 -12.33
C PRO A 55 -14.09 8.84 -11.08
N PHE A 56 -14.42 8.28 -9.92
CA PHE A 56 -14.41 9.05 -8.66
C PHE A 56 -12.98 9.35 -8.21
N TYR A 57 -12.06 8.41 -8.39
CA TYR A 57 -10.64 8.67 -8.15
C TYR A 57 -10.11 9.78 -9.06
N GLU A 58 -10.43 9.74 -10.36
CA GLU A 58 -9.98 10.75 -11.29
C GLU A 58 -10.49 12.15 -10.93
N LYS A 59 -11.76 12.26 -10.49
CA LYS A 59 -12.32 13.52 -9.99
C LYS A 59 -11.50 14.08 -8.83
N TYR A 60 -11.14 13.24 -7.85
CA TYR A 60 -10.36 13.67 -6.70
C TYR A 60 -8.89 13.96 -7.04
N VAL A 61 -8.33 13.23 -8.01
CA VAL A 61 -6.99 13.54 -8.55
C VAL A 61 -6.98 14.94 -9.18
N ALA A 62 -8.01 15.29 -9.97
CA ALA A 62 -8.14 16.62 -10.57
C ALA A 62 -8.22 17.72 -9.49
N GLU A 63 -9.04 17.52 -8.46
CA GLU A 63 -9.21 18.46 -7.35
C GLU A 63 -7.89 18.68 -6.58
N LEU A 64 -7.17 17.59 -6.24
CA LEU A 64 -5.90 17.67 -5.54
C LEU A 64 -4.80 18.30 -6.39
N ALA A 65 -4.78 18.03 -7.70
CA ALA A 65 -3.83 18.64 -8.61
C ALA A 65 -4.07 20.17 -8.76
N GLU A 66 -5.33 20.59 -8.84
CA GLU A 66 -5.72 22.00 -8.84
C GLU A 66 -5.30 22.74 -7.55
N GLN A 67 -5.34 22.04 -6.42
CA GLN A 67 -4.88 22.56 -5.15
C GLN A 67 -3.34 22.63 -5.03
N GLY A 68 -2.59 22.11 -5.99
CA GLY A 68 -1.12 22.18 -6.04
C GLY A 68 -0.43 21.20 -5.07
N MET A 69 -0.91 19.96 -4.97
CA MET A 69 -0.19 18.91 -4.25
C MET A 69 1.14 18.58 -4.94
N ASP A 70 2.19 18.33 -4.16
CA ASP A 70 3.48 17.91 -4.69
C ASP A 70 3.46 16.45 -5.19
N LEU A 71 2.57 15.63 -4.62
CA LEU A 71 2.39 14.22 -4.93
C LEU A 71 0.95 13.82 -4.66
N ILE A 72 0.37 12.96 -5.51
CA ILE A 72 -0.97 12.42 -5.28
C ILE A 72 -0.90 10.90 -5.17
N HIS A 73 -1.53 10.34 -4.14
CA HIS A 73 -1.66 8.91 -3.93
C HIS A 73 -3.12 8.47 -3.92
N PRO A 74 -3.65 7.96 -5.04
CA PRO A 74 -4.90 7.23 -5.06
C PRO A 74 -4.73 5.89 -4.34
N GLY A 75 -5.11 5.85 -3.07
CA GLY A 75 -4.97 4.68 -2.21
C GLY A 75 -6.03 3.61 -2.48
N GLY A 76 -5.78 2.39 -1.96
CA GLY A 76 -6.64 1.23 -2.17
C GLY A 76 -6.24 0.41 -3.39
N THR A 77 -5.84 -0.84 -3.13
CA THR A 77 -5.30 -1.75 -4.14
C THR A 77 -6.34 -2.25 -5.15
N PRO A 78 -7.52 -2.76 -4.73
CA PRO A 78 -8.38 -3.49 -5.63
C PRO A 78 -8.87 -2.69 -6.86
N PRO A 79 -9.31 -1.42 -6.76
CA PRO A 79 -9.81 -0.69 -7.92
C PRO A 79 -8.81 -0.59 -9.07
N PHE A 80 -7.53 -0.40 -8.74
CA PHE A 80 -6.48 -0.25 -9.74
C PHE A 80 -5.93 -1.60 -10.19
N MET A 81 -5.79 -2.59 -9.30
CA MET A 81 -5.35 -3.93 -9.65
C MET A 81 -6.29 -4.66 -10.61
N LEU A 82 -7.59 -4.33 -10.61
CA LEU A 82 -8.54 -4.83 -11.61
C LEU A 82 -8.19 -4.46 -13.05
N LEU A 83 -7.41 -3.41 -13.27
CA LEU A 83 -6.91 -3.01 -14.57
C LEU A 83 -5.71 -3.85 -15.06
N GLY A 84 -5.17 -4.71 -14.20
CA GLY A 84 -3.88 -5.36 -14.39
C GLY A 84 -2.70 -4.40 -14.22
N TYR A 85 -1.50 -4.94 -14.03
CA TYR A 85 -0.29 -4.15 -13.76
C TYR A 85 0.03 -3.15 -14.89
N LYS A 86 -0.05 -3.59 -16.14
CA LYS A 86 0.20 -2.72 -17.31
C LYS A 86 -0.91 -1.72 -17.54
N GLY A 87 -2.17 -2.10 -17.32
CA GLY A 87 -3.33 -1.23 -17.46
C GLY A 87 -3.31 -0.09 -16.45
N GLU A 88 -3.01 -0.40 -15.19
CA GLU A 88 -2.82 0.61 -14.13
C GLU A 88 -1.69 1.60 -14.50
N ALA A 89 -0.52 1.10 -14.89
CA ALA A 89 0.60 1.94 -15.27
C ALA A 89 0.25 2.90 -16.43
N LYS A 90 -0.49 2.42 -17.43
CA LYS A 90 -0.97 3.25 -18.56
C LYS A 90 -1.95 4.35 -18.09
N LEU A 91 -2.88 3.99 -17.21
CA LEU A 91 -3.84 4.95 -16.64
C LEU A 91 -3.12 6.05 -15.86
N ILE A 92 -2.24 5.67 -14.94
CA ILE A 92 -1.52 6.65 -14.10
C ILE A 92 -0.64 7.57 -14.94
N LYS A 93 0.09 7.03 -15.90
CA LYS A 93 0.86 7.86 -16.84
C LYS A 93 -0.01 8.87 -17.61
N SER A 94 -1.26 8.48 -17.96
CA SER A 94 -2.20 9.41 -18.60
C SER A 94 -2.65 10.54 -17.68
N TRP A 95 -2.90 10.22 -16.40
CA TRP A 95 -3.28 11.20 -15.38
C TRP A 95 -2.13 12.16 -15.06
N GLU A 96 -0.90 11.67 -14.87
CA GLU A 96 0.29 12.50 -14.65
C GLU A 96 0.49 13.49 -15.83
N LYS A 97 0.32 13.02 -17.08
CA LYS A 97 0.37 13.88 -18.27
C LYS A 97 -0.73 14.95 -18.26
N LYS A 98 -1.95 14.57 -17.88
CA LYS A 98 -3.13 15.45 -17.88
C LYS A 98 -3.06 16.51 -16.77
N TYR A 99 -2.74 16.08 -15.57
CA TYR A 99 -2.81 16.91 -14.36
C TYR A 99 -1.48 17.54 -13.95
N LYS A 100 -0.37 17.18 -14.61
CA LYS A 100 0.98 17.71 -14.37
C LYS A 100 1.46 17.56 -12.92
N THR A 101 0.98 16.55 -12.22
CA THR A 101 1.34 16.23 -10.86
C THR A 101 1.81 14.78 -10.79
N PRO A 102 2.90 14.44 -10.08
CA PRO A 102 3.32 13.07 -9.87
C PRO A 102 2.25 12.26 -9.15
N ILE A 103 1.99 11.04 -9.62
CA ILE A 103 0.96 10.16 -9.07
C ILE A 103 1.54 8.76 -8.91
N PHE A 104 1.24 8.09 -7.80
CA PHE A 104 1.50 6.66 -7.63
C PHE A 104 0.35 5.97 -6.88
N THR A 105 0.08 4.73 -7.22
CA THR A 105 -1.01 3.94 -6.63
C THR A 105 -0.48 2.93 -5.64
N ALA A 106 -1.38 2.35 -4.85
CA ALA A 106 -1.03 1.30 -3.89
C ALA A 106 -0.47 0.05 -4.60
N GLY A 107 -1.00 -0.34 -5.77
CA GLY A 107 -0.51 -1.50 -6.54
C GLY A 107 0.93 -1.32 -7.00
N GLN A 108 1.22 -0.20 -7.68
CA GLN A 108 2.59 0.14 -8.11
C GLN A 108 3.55 0.27 -6.94
N ASN A 109 3.11 0.88 -5.84
CA ASN A 109 3.89 1.04 -4.62
C ASN A 109 4.30 -0.31 -4.02
N HIS A 110 3.37 -1.26 -3.94
CA HIS A 110 3.68 -2.59 -3.41
C HIS A 110 4.68 -3.34 -4.29
N VAL A 111 4.55 -3.23 -5.62
CA VAL A 111 5.54 -3.78 -6.56
C VAL A 111 6.90 -3.15 -6.38
N ALA A 112 6.97 -1.82 -6.26
CA ALA A 112 8.23 -1.11 -6.02
C ALA A 112 8.89 -1.52 -4.69
N GLY A 113 8.11 -1.61 -3.61
CA GLY A 113 8.60 -2.02 -2.30
C GLY A 113 9.09 -3.48 -2.26
N LEU A 114 8.36 -4.42 -2.89
CA LEU A 114 8.80 -5.81 -3.01
C LEU A 114 10.13 -5.92 -3.77
N ARG A 115 10.28 -5.18 -4.87
CA ARG A 115 11.54 -5.14 -5.64
C ARG A 115 12.69 -4.54 -4.85
N ALA A 116 12.46 -3.43 -4.17
CA ALA A 116 13.45 -2.75 -3.33
C ALA A 116 13.97 -3.65 -2.19
N LEU A 117 13.08 -4.51 -1.65
CA LEU A 117 13.45 -5.53 -0.66
C LEU A 117 14.08 -6.80 -1.28
N GLY A 118 14.21 -6.89 -2.61
CA GLY A 118 14.77 -8.04 -3.31
C GLY A 118 13.85 -9.27 -3.33
N ILE A 119 12.57 -9.12 -2.96
CA ILE A 119 11.59 -10.21 -2.94
C ILE A 119 11.19 -10.58 -4.36
N LYS A 120 11.22 -11.88 -4.66
CA LYS A 120 10.80 -12.45 -5.95
C LYS A 120 9.66 -13.45 -5.79
N LYS A 121 9.65 -14.15 -4.66
CA LYS A 121 8.67 -15.20 -4.33
C LYS A 121 8.14 -14.95 -2.93
N PHE A 122 6.87 -14.67 -2.79
CA PHE A 122 6.32 -14.32 -1.48
C PHE A 122 5.13 -15.18 -1.08
N ILE A 123 4.91 -15.28 0.22
CA ILE A 123 3.60 -15.58 0.79
C ILE A 123 2.89 -14.25 1.08
N GLY A 124 1.59 -14.21 0.87
CA GLY A 124 0.79 -13.04 1.14
C GLY A 124 -0.30 -13.29 2.19
N ALA A 125 -0.55 -12.26 3.01
CA ALA A 125 -1.69 -12.22 3.91
C ALA A 125 -2.62 -11.07 3.57
N SER A 126 -3.92 -11.31 3.62
CA SER A 126 -4.98 -10.32 3.39
C SER A 126 -6.12 -10.48 4.39
N TYR A 127 -7.12 -9.61 4.32
CA TYR A 127 -8.34 -9.72 5.13
C TYR A 127 -9.57 -10.09 4.30
N SER A 128 -9.41 -10.50 3.05
CA SER A 128 -10.53 -10.90 2.18
C SER A 128 -10.10 -11.90 1.12
N ALA A 129 -10.75 -13.06 1.08
CA ALA A 129 -10.53 -14.08 0.05
C ALA A 129 -10.90 -13.57 -1.35
N VAL A 130 -11.93 -12.75 -1.48
CA VAL A 130 -12.40 -12.21 -2.76
C VAL A 130 -11.33 -11.35 -3.44
N GLN A 131 -10.53 -10.64 -2.66
CA GLN A 131 -9.46 -9.80 -3.18
C GLN A 131 -8.21 -10.57 -3.57
N ASN A 132 -7.99 -11.76 -3.01
CA ASN A 132 -6.77 -12.53 -3.22
C ASN A 132 -6.50 -12.84 -4.70
N LYS A 133 -7.54 -13.23 -5.45
CA LYS A 133 -7.38 -13.52 -6.88
C LYS A 133 -6.89 -12.30 -7.66
N ILE A 134 -7.46 -11.15 -7.41
CA ILE A 134 -7.06 -9.88 -8.06
C ILE A 134 -5.60 -9.56 -7.77
N VAL A 135 -5.19 -9.72 -6.51
CA VAL A 135 -3.80 -9.49 -6.08
C VAL A 135 -2.85 -10.50 -6.72
N ILE A 136 -3.20 -11.79 -6.74
CA ILE A 136 -2.38 -12.84 -7.35
C ILE A 136 -2.16 -12.59 -8.84
N ASP A 137 -3.22 -12.31 -9.58
CA ASP A 137 -3.17 -12.05 -11.02
C ASP A 137 -2.28 -10.82 -11.30
N TYR A 138 -2.49 -9.73 -10.56
CA TYR A 138 -1.72 -8.50 -10.69
C TYR A 138 -0.22 -8.69 -10.39
N MET A 139 0.10 -9.35 -9.27
CA MET A 139 1.49 -9.57 -8.86
C MET A 139 2.21 -10.56 -9.80
N THR A 140 1.50 -11.54 -10.33
CA THR A 140 2.03 -12.46 -11.35
C THR A 140 2.34 -11.71 -12.64
N GLU A 141 1.46 -10.82 -13.11
CA GLU A 141 1.74 -9.95 -14.27
C GLU A 141 2.93 -9.02 -14.02
N ALA A 142 3.12 -8.55 -12.79
CA ALA A 142 4.28 -7.75 -12.38
C ALA A 142 5.59 -8.55 -12.26
N GLY A 143 5.55 -9.89 -12.44
CA GLY A 143 6.74 -10.76 -12.48
C GLY A 143 7.09 -11.45 -11.17
N PHE A 144 6.20 -11.44 -10.17
CA PHE A 144 6.40 -12.17 -8.92
C PHE A 144 5.84 -13.58 -8.95
N THR A 145 6.43 -14.48 -8.16
CA THR A 145 5.83 -15.78 -7.84
C THR A 145 5.06 -15.66 -6.53
N VAL A 146 3.74 -15.78 -6.60
CA VAL A 146 2.88 -15.85 -5.41
C VAL A 146 2.82 -17.30 -4.94
N VAL A 147 3.56 -17.65 -3.89
CA VAL A 147 3.63 -19.03 -3.36
C VAL A 147 2.32 -19.40 -2.68
N SER A 148 1.76 -18.49 -1.89
CA SER A 148 0.45 -18.59 -1.26
C SER A 148 -0.09 -17.21 -0.94
N MET A 149 -1.42 -17.05 -0.93
CA MET A 149 -2.10 -15.84 -0.49
C MET A 149 -3.32 -16.23 0.32
N GLU A 150 -3.29 -16.04 1.63
CA GLU A 150 -4.35 -16.48 2.54
C GLU A 150 -4.97 -15.31 3.32
N PRO A 151 -6.30 -15.25 3.42
CA PRO A 151 -6.96 -14.23 4.21
C PRO A 151 -7.04 -14.63 5.70
N ILE A 152 -7.04 -13.60 6.59
CA ILE A 152 -7.81 -13.69 7.82
C ILE A 152 -9.20 -13.21 7.44
N ASP A 153 -10.12 -14.12 7.17
CA ASP A 153 -11.41 -13.80 6.57
C ASP A 153 -12.31 -13.09 7.58
N VAL A 154 -12.49 -11.80 7.38
CA VAL A 154 -13.36 -10.94 8.19
C VAL A 154 -14.19 -10.05 7.28
N PRO A 155 -15.38 -9.62 7.71
CA PRO A 155 -16.15 -8.62 6.99
C PRO A 155 -15.31 -7.40 6.66
N PHE A 156 -15.50 -6.83 5.47
CA PHE A 156 -14.67 -5.74 4.95
C PHE A 156 -14.62 -4.52 5.89
N ASP A 157 -15.73 -4.21 6.56
CA ASP A 157 -15.84 -3.13 7.55
C ASP A 157 -15.16 -3.43 8.89
N GLN A 158 -14.84 -4.71 9.17
CA GLN A 158 -14.20 -5.16 10.40
C GLN A 158 -12.68 -5.40 10.27
N ALA A 159 -12.10 -5.22 9.09
CA ALA A 159 -10.67 -5.47 8.87
C ALA A 159 -9.75 -4.74 9.87
N GLY A 160 -10.13 -3.55 10.32
CA GLY A 160 -9.38 -2.80 11.34
C GLY A 160 -9.49 -3.33 12.78
N GLN A 161 -10.30 -4.37 13.02
CA GLN A 161 -10.48 -4.99 14.34
C GLN A 161 -9.55 -6.21 14.55
N ILE A 162 -8.87 -6.65 13.49
CA ILE A 162 -7.91 -7.76 13.58
C ILE A 162 -6.73 -7.28 14.44
N SER A 163 -6.42 -8.01 15.51
CA SER A 163 -5.32 -7.65 16.41
C SER A 163 -3.96 -7.93 15.79
N PRO A 164 -2.90 -7.20 16.18
CA PRO A 164 -1.54 -7.46 15.71
C PRO A 164 -1.08 -8.91 15.95
N ASP A 165 -1.40 -9.47 17.09
CA ASP A 165 -1.02 -10.86 17.45
C ASP A 165 -1.73 -11.88 16.56
N ALA A 166 -3.00 -11.67 16.21
CA ALA A 166 -3.72 -12.53 15.26
C ALA A 166 -3.07 -12.48 13.87
N CYS A 167 -2.71 -11.28 13.39
CA CYS A 167 -1.96 -11.09 12.13
C CYS A 167 -0.61 -11.80 12.18
N TYR A 168 0.16 -11.60 13.25
CA TYR A 168 1.47 -12.23 13.44
C TYR A 168 1.37 -13.75 13.43
N ALA A 169 0.46 -14.33 14.22
CA ALA A 169 0.28 -15.79 14.32
C ALA A 169 -0.14 -16.39 12.96
N HIS A 170 -1.07 -15.73 12.25
CA HIS A 170 -1.52 -16.17 10.93
C HIS A 170 -0.37 -16.19 9.92
N ILE A 171 0.39 -15.08 9.81
CA ILE A 171 1.50 -14.95 8.88
C ILE A 171 2.60 -15.95 9.19
N LYS A 172 2.95 -16.12 10.46
CA LYS A 172 3.98 -17.07 10.88
C LYS A 172 3.58 -18.51 10.57
N LYS A 173 2.31 -18.88 10.78
CA LYS A 173 1.76 -20.18 10.39
C LYS A 173 1.81 -20.39 8.89
N LEU A 174 1.36 -19.40 8.10
CA LEU A 174 1.36 -19.46 6.65
C LEU A 174 2.78 -19.63 6.10
N PHE A 175 3.75 -18.84 6.58
CA PHE A 175 5.13 -18.92 6.12
C PHE A 175 5.77 -20.29 6.43
N ARG A 176 5.54 -20.86 7.62
CA ARG A 176 6.05 -22.18 8.00
C ARG A 176 5.47 -23.32 7.15
N ASN A 177 4.23 -23.18 6.72
CA ASN A 177 3.55 -24.18 5.89
C ASN A 177 3.87 -24.03 4.38
N SER A 178 4.47 -22.92 3.98
CA SER A 178 4.80 -22.62 2.58
C SER A 178 6.29 -22.76 2.35
N LYS A 179 6.69 -23.44 1.27
CA LYS A 179 8.10 -23.63 0.93
C LYS A 179 8.51 -22.72 -0.23
N GLY A 180 9.71 -22.15 -0.13
CA GLY A 180 10.36 -21.45 -1.24
C GLY A 180 9.98 -19.98 -1.40
N ALA A 181 9.30 -19.38 -0.44
CA ALA A 181 9.13 -17.93 -0.36
C ALA A 181 10.42 -17.27 0.17
N ASP A 182 10.81 -16.16 -0.44
CA ASP A 182 11.94 -15.34 -0.04
C ASP A 182 11.51 -14.01 0.64
N GLY A 183 10.19 -13.83 0.83
CA GLY A 183 9.63 -12.69 1.53
C GLY A 183 8.15 -12.85 1.85
N ILE A 184 7.62 -11.86 2.55
CA ILE A 184 6.22 -11.81 3.01
C ILE A 184 5.58 -10.50 2.52
N TYR A 185 4.34 -10.60 2.05
CA TYR A 185 3.54 -9.47 1.65
C TYR A 185 2.25 -9.36 2.48
N ILE A 186 2.12 -8.31 3.28
CA ILE A 186 0.92 -7.99 4.05
C ILE A 186 0.10 -6.96 3.27
N GLN A 187 -0.95 -7.45 2.62
CA GLN A 187 -1.78 -6.66 1.73
C GLN A 187 -2.88 -5.92 2.52
N GLY A 188 -3.03 -4.62 2.24
CA GLY A 188 -4.07 -3.77 2.80
C GLY A 188 -3.64 -2.94 4.00
N GLY A 189 -4.08 -1.68 4.03
CA GLY A 189 -3.71 -0.70 5.04
C GLY A 189 -4.66 -0.63 6.24
N ALA A 190 -5.65 -1.55 6.34
CA ALA A 190 -6.61 -1.55 7.46
C ALA A 190 -6.12 -2.31 8.70
N TRP A 191 -5.06 -3.07 8.56
CA TRP A 191 -4.46 -3.85 9.65
C TRP A 191 -3.68 -2.95 10.60
N ARG A 192 -3.74 -3.27 11.88
CA ARG A 192 -2.88 -2.64 12.89
C ARG A 192 -1.61 -3.47 13.05
N THR A 193 -0.66 -3.29 12.14
CA THR A 193 0.51 -4.17 12.02
C THR A 193 1.85 -3.48 12.19
N GLU A 194 1.88 -2.23 12.63
CA GLU A 194 3.09 -1.41 12.73
C GLU A 194 4.22 -2.13 13.50
N GLY A 195 3.89 -2.72 14.64
CA GLY A 195 4.89 -3.37 15.51
C GLY A 195 5.25 -4.81 15.15
N ILE A 196 4.47 -5.48 14.27
CA ILE A 196 4.74 -6.90 13.97
C ILE A 196 5.68 -7.10 12.79
N VAL A 197 5.88 -6.11 11.93
CA VAL A 197 6.72 -6.25 10.73
C VAL A 197 8.17 -6.55 11.11
N GLU A 198 8.76 -5.76 12.00
CA GLU A 198 10.13 -6.00 12.46
C GLU A 198 10.26 -7.33 13.21
N ALA A 199 9.29 -7.68 14.06
CA ALA A 199 9.28 -8.97 14.76
C ALA A 199 9.19 -10.16 13.78
N LEU A 200 8.38 -10.07 12.72
CA LEU A 200 8.32 -11.11 11.68
C LEU A 200 9.64 -11.24 10.93
N GLU A 201 10.29 -10.13 10.58
CA GLU A 201 11.60 -10.14 9.93
C GLU A 201 12.69 -10.75 10.82
N GLN A 202 12.68 -10.45 12.12
CA GLN A 202 13.59 -11.02 13.10
C GLN A 202 13.36 -12.54 13.29
N ASP A 203 12.11 -12.96 13.40
CA ASP A 203 11.78 -14.35 13.67
C ASP A 203 11.89 -15.27 12.45
N LEU A 204 11.57 -14.76 11.26
CA LEU A 204 11.49 -15.56 10.03
C LEU A 204 12.67 -15.36 9.10
N GLN A 205 13.53 -14.38 9.39
CA GLN A 205 14.77 -14.05 8.65
C GLN A 205 14.55 -13.75 7.16
N VAL A 206 13.36 -13.24 6.81
CA VAL A 206 13.01 -12.78 5.45
C VAL A 206 12.42 -11.37 5.51
N PRO A 207 12.57 -10.56 4.45
CA PRO A 207 11.95 -9.24 4.41
C PRO A 207 10.43 -9.31 4.38
N VAL A 208 9.79 -8.31 4.98
CA VAL A 208 8.33 -8.19 5.06
C VAL A 208 7.88 -6.85 4.49
N LEU A 209 7.04 -6.88 3.46
CA LEU A 209 6.38 -5.69 2.95
C LEU A 209 4.99 -5.54 3.56
N HIS A 210 4.72 -4.40 4.18
CA HIS A 210 3.38 -3.98 4.62
C HIS A 210 2.92 -2.75 3.83
N ALA A 211 1.64 -2.69 3.47
CA ALA A 211 1.06 -1.65 2.62
C ALA A 211 1.35 -0.21 3.09
N ASN A 212 1.12 0.11 4.37
CA ASN A 212 1.33 1.47 4.87
C ASN A 212 2.82 1.83 5.01
N ILE A 213 3.66 0.84 5.30
CA ILE A 213 5.13 1.00 5.36
C ILE A 213 5.67 1.29 3.96
N ALA A 214 5.22 0.55 2.94
CA ALA A 214 5.55 0.80 1.56
C ALA A 214 5.12 2.21 1.12
N GLN A 215 3.91 2.62 1.48
CA GLN A 215 3.41 3.95 1.18
C GLN A 215 4.27 5.06 1.79
N ALA A 216 4.64 4.93 3.06
CA ALA A 216 5.50 5.91 3.75
C ALA A 216 6.90 5.98 3.13
N TRP A 217 7.47 4.83 2.72
CA TRP A 217 8.74 4.76 2.03
C TRP A 217 8.71 5.45 0.66
N GLU A 218 7.73 5.14 -0.19
CA GLU A 218 7.66 5.72 -1.53
C GLU A 218 7.32 7.22 -1.50
N ILE A 219 6.48 7.68 -0.57
CA ILE A 219 6.26 9.11 -0.35
C ILE A 219 7.59 9.83 -0.07
N GLN A 220 8.40 9.29 0.85
CA GLN A 220 9.70 9.87 1.16
C GLN A 220 10.60 9.90 -0.07
N LYS A 221 10.72 8.78 -0.80
CA LYS A 221 11.58 8.70 -2.00
C LYS A 221 11.15 9.69 -3.09
N ARG A 222 9.86 9.79 -3.38
CA ARG A 222 9.33 10.72 -4.39
C ARG A 222 9.49 12.19 -4.00
N LEU A 223 9.40 12.52 -2.72
CA LEU A 223 9.65 13.86 -2.20
C LEU A 223 11.14 14.13 -1.93
N GLN A 224 12.04 13.21 -2.30
CA GLN A 224 13.50 13.32 -2.05
C GLN A 224 13.82 13.49 -0.55
N VAL A 225 13.00 12.91 0.30
CA VAL A 225 13.22 12.80 1.74
C VAL A 225 13.81 11.42 2.01
N ASN A 226 14.92 11.37 2.73
CA ASN A 226 15.58 10.10 3.10
C ASN A 226 15.82 10.09 4.61
N GLN A 227 14.78 9.79 5.37
CA GLN A 227 14.85 9.73 6.83
C GLN A 227 14.44 8.34 7.31
N PRO A 228 15.42 7.46 7.62
CA PRO A 228 15.19 6.12 8.15
C PRO A 228 14.33 6.13 9.42
N ARG A 229 13.57 5.05 9.62
CA ARG A 229 12.73 4.82 10.79
C ARG A 229 12.95 3.40 11.30
N ASP A 230 13.45 3.26 12.51
CA ASP A 230 13.56 1.98 13.21
C ASP A 230 12.21 1.52 13.76
N GLY A 231 12.05 0.21 13.95
CA GLY A 231 10.83 -0.39 14.51
C GLY A 231 9.75 -0.75 13.48
N PHE A 232 9.96 -0.45 12.19
CA PHE A 232 8.99 -0.66 11.12
C PHE A 232 9.49 -1.59 10.00
N GLY A 233 10.51 -2.39 10.27
CA GLY A 233 11.11 -3.32 9.32
C GLY A 233 12.13 -2.68 8.37
N ARG A 234 12.75 -3.54 7.55
CA ARG A 234 13.89 -3.17 6.69
C ARG A 234 13.60 -2.04 5.72
N LEU A 235 12.41 -2.00 5.13
CA LEU A 235 12.09 -1.02 4.09
C LEU A 235 12.23 0.43 4.59
N LEU A 236 11.74 0.76 5.79
CA LEU A 236 11.89 2.09 6.38
C LEU A 236 13.20 2.28 7.13
N LYS A 237 13.82 1.21 7.59
CA LYS A 237 15.13 1.26 8.27
C LYS A 237 16.27 1.49 7.29
N GLU A 238 16.29 0.75 6.19
CA GLU A 238 17.38 0.78 5.20
C GLU A 238 17.14 1.82 4.10
N MET A 239 15.89 2.22 3.89
CA MET A 239 15.47 3.16 2.84
C MET A 239 16.08 2.84 1.47
N PRO A 240 15.97 1.58 0.96
CA PRO A 240 16.55 1.21 -0.33
C PRO A 240 16.03 2.08 -1.47
N GLU A 241 16.81 2.16 -2.56
CA GLU A 241 16.40 2.93 -3.74
C GLU A 241 15.24 2.25 -4.48
N MET A 242 14.44 3.05 -5.18
CA MET A 242 13.39 2.56 -6.08
C MET A 242 14.04 1.97 -7.33
N ILE A 243 13.66 0.71 -7.66
CA ILE A 243 14.18 -0.06 -8.81
C ILE A 243 13.14 -0.08 -9.93
#